data_4137632be4a7e33704239bc4a76ba1a2
#
_entry.id   4137632be4a7e33704239bc4a76ba1a2
#
_cell.length_a   1.000
_cell.length_b   1.000
_cell.length_c   1.000
_cell.angle_alpha   90.00
_cell.angle_beta   90.00
_cell.angle_gamma   90.00
#
_symmetry.space_group_name_H-M   'P 1'
#
loop_
_entity.id
_entity.type
_entity.pdbx_description
1 polymer ?
#
loop_
_entity_poly.entity_id
_entity_poly.type
_entity_poly.pdbx_seq_one_letter_code
_entity_poly.pdbx_strand_id
1 'polypeptide(L)'
;MKIRKILCLLLLCGLALAGRAADSRPNILLCIADDASWRHFGANGDKVCRTPNFDRVAWEGVNFRHAFCSSPSCTPSRGALLTGQDFWRLEDGANLWSRWPNKFAVYPDLLAKAGYHVGLKGKGWGPGDFKQGGREHNPAGPAYKDFAMFLKTVPPVKPFCFWFGSQDPHRPYERGAGVKSGHRIEEVTVPPFLPDTKAVRSDILDYYFEIERFDRDVGEMLKLLEQTGQLDNTLVVVTSDNGFPFPRGKATCYDAGTRMPLAIRWPPRIKGGRVVDDFVSLTDLAPTFLEAAGLRPLPEMTGRSVLPLLTSGKSGQVEAARDKVFFGRERHANVRAGNVGYPIRAIRTSQFLYLRNFEPNRWPAGDPPLYGDVDEHLSIDGSPSKQAVVEHGDKADVKRLFAFAFAKRPAEELYDLGQDPWQMTNVATESRYTETKAKLHAELDRYMIETKDQRASGKGAEFDRYYYVTGDGAGKPVEAAPRNRAKP
;
A
#
# COMPACT_ATOMS: atom_id res chain seq x y z
N MET A 1 -27.59 -88.85 13.68
CA MET A 1 -26.28 -88.20 13.34
C MET A 1 -26.58 -86.73 12.98
N LYS A 2 -26.38 -85.81 13.91
CA LYS A 2 -26.68 -84.38 13.73
C LYS A 2 -25.40 -83.59 13.68
N ILE A 3 -25.15 -83.01 12.51
CA ILE A 3 -23.99 -82.12 12.22
C ILE A 3 -24.40 -80.73 12.72
N ARG A 4 -23.72 -80.20 13.73
CA ARG A 4 -23.86 -78.81 14.18
C ARG A 4 -22.97 -77.89 13.28
N LYS A 5 -23.63 -76.95 12.62
CA LYS A 5 -22.92 -75.84 11.94
C LYS A 5 -22.55 -74.76 12.96
N ILE A 6 -21.27 -74.54 13.15
CA ILE A 6 -20.76 -73.40 13.92
C ILE A 6 -20.65 -72.20 12.97
N LEU A 7 -21.44 -71.15 13.26
CA LEU A 7 -21.42 -69.88 12.57
C LEU A 7 -20.43 -68.93 13.26
N CYS A 8 -19.25 -68.73 12.70
CA CYS A 8 -18.31 -67.70 13.16
C CYS A 8 -18.78 -66.32 12.68
N LEU A 9 -19.27 -65.53 13.64
CA LEU A 9 -19.59 -64.11 13.42
C LEU A 9 -18.28 -63.29 13.52
N LEU A 10 -17.69 -62.88 12.39
CA LEU A 10 -16.60 -61.91 12.34
C LEU A 10 -17.20 -60.50 12.54
N LEU A 11 -17.06 -59.98 13.77
CA LEU A 11 -17.26 -58.54 14.03
C LEU A 11 -16.10 -57.73 13.37
N LEU A 12 -16.35 -57.17 12.19
CA LEU A 12 -15.52 -56.12 11.66
C LEU A 12 -15.79 -54.81 12.43
N CYS A 13 -15.00 -54.53 13.45
CA CYS A 13 -14.89 -53.18 13.99
C CYS A 13 -14.24 -52.24 12.94
N GLY A 14 -15.08 -51.66 12.08
CA GLY A 14 -14.70 -50.53 11.28
C GLY A 14 -14.38 -49.33 12.17
N LEU A 15 -13.14 -49.11 12.52
CA LEU A 15 -12.69 -47.79 12.99
C LEU A 15 -12.92 -46.80 11.84
N ALA A 16 -14.06 -46.12 11.89
CA ALA A 16 -14.26 -44.91 11.14
C ALA A 16 -13.24 -43.87 11.70
N LEU A 17 -12.06 -43.80 11.09
CA LEU A 17 -11.24 -42.62 11.14
C LEU A 17 -12.11 -41.51 10.56
N ALA A 18 -12.79 -40.77 11.44
CA ALA A 18 -13.40 -39.50 11.09
C ALA A 18 -12.24 -38.59 10.67
N GLY A 19 -11.87 -38.70 9.41
CA GLY A 19 -10.96 -37.75 8.78
C GLY A 19 -11.61 -36.39 8.99
N ARG A 20 -11.00 -35.60 9.87
CA ARG A 20 -11.37 -34.20 10.05
C ARG A 20 -11.27 -33.56 8.65
N ALA A 21 -12.41 -33.24 8.04
CA ALA A 21 -12.42 -32.56 6.75
C ALA A 21 -11.49 -31.34 6.86
N ALA A 22 -10.55 -31.25 5.92
CA ALA A 22 -9.68 -30.07 5.85
C ALA A 22 -10.58 -28.82 5.78
N ASP A 23 -10.21 -27.78 6.48
CA ASP A 23 -10.92 -26.50 6.42
C ASP A 23 -10.93 -26.02 4.96
N SER A 24 -12.11 -25.84 4.39
CA SER A 24 -12.24 -25.43 2.98
C SER A 24 -11.93 -23.95 2.76
N ARG A 25 -11.69 -23.21 3.85
CA ARG A 25 -11.31 -21.80 3.78
C ARG A 25 -9.86 -21.67 3.29
N PRO A 26 -9.54 -20.64 2.48
CA PRO A 26 -8.18 -20.45 2.00
C PRO A 26 -7.22 -20.05 3.11
N ASN A 27 -5.97 -20.41 2.96
CA ASN A 27 -4.89 -19.66 3.59
C ASN A 27 -4.81 -18.25 2.92
N ILE A 28 -4.30 -17.27 3.64
CA ILE A 28 -4.12 -15.90 3.14
C ILE A 28 -2.64 -15.53 3.32
N LEU A 29 -1.98 -15.20 2.21
CA LEU A 29 -0.64 -14.64 2.19
C LEU A 29 -0.68 -13.26 1.57
N LEU A 30 -0.44 -12.22 2.36
CA LEU A 30 -0.26 -10.86 1.88
C LEU A 30 1.24 -10.51 1.90
N CYS A 31 1.79 -10.21 0.72
CA CYS A 31 3.13 -9.68 0.54
C CYS A 31 3.03 -8.20 0.17
N ILE A 32 3.59 -7.32 1.00
CA ILE A 32 3.51 -5.88 0.82
C ILE A 32 4.92 -5.26 0.81
N ALA A 33 5.28 -4.64 -0.33
CA ALA A 33 6.48 -3.83 -0.45
C ALA A 33 6.34 -2.51 0.32
N ASP A 34 7.44 -1.88 0.65
CA ASP A 34 7.50 -0.57 1.31
C ASP A 34 8.02 0.46 0.31
N ASP A 35 7.13 1.32 -0.20
CA ASP A 35 7.45 2.39 -1.16
C ASP A 35 7.63 1.94 -2.63
N ALA A 36 6.80 1.05 -3.17
CA ALA A 36 6.90 0.64 -4.58
C ALA A 36 5.71 1.13 -5.43
N SER A 37 5.98 1.89 -6.49
CA SER A 37 4.95 2.37 -7.41
C SER A 37 4.57 1.34 -8.47
N TRP A 38 3.32 1.42 -8.95
CA TRP A 38 2.71 0.53 -9.94
C TRP A 38 3.58 0.26 -11.18
N ARG A 39 4.24 1.30 -11.73
CA ARG A 39 4.96 1.22 -13.02
C ARG A 39 6.20 0.33 -12.98
N HIS A 40 6.75 0.01 -11.81
CA HIS A 40 8.06 -0.60 -11.63
C HIS A 40 8.00 -2.12 -11.46
N PHE A 41 7.00 -2.77 -12.10
CA PHE A 41 6.81 -4.23 -12.11
C PHE A 41 6.62 -4.73 -13.55
N GLY A 42 7.20 -5.87 -13.89
CA GLY A 42 7.18 -6.43 -15.26
C GLY A 42 5.77 -6.61 -15.82
N ALA A 43 4.85 -7.19 -15.06
CA ALA A 43 3.44 -7.36 -15.48
C ALA A 43 2.71 -6.02 -15.70
N ASN A 44 3.23 -4.92 -15.21
CA ASN A 44 2.71 -3.56 -15.42
C ASN A 44 3.46 -2.79 -16.52
N GLY A 45 4.42 -3.43 -17.19
CA GLY A 45 5.09 -2.92 -18.38
C GLY A 45 6.52 -2.40 -18.17
N ASP A 46 7.11 -2.49 -16.96
CA ASP A 46 8.53 -2.23 -16.77
C ASP A 46 9.35 -3.32 -17.48
N LYS A 47 10.37 -2.90 -18.23
CA LYS A 47 11.24 -3.80 -18.98
C LYS A 47 12.63 -3.97 -18.35
N VAL A 48 12.92 -3.19 -17.32
CA VAL A 48 14.23 -3.09 -16.66
C VAL A 48 14.19 -3.75 -15.29
N CYS A 49 13.21 -3.41 -14.46
CA CYS A 49 13.01 -4.02 -13.14
C CYS A 49 12.51 -5.46 -13.29
N ARG A 50 13.21 -6.41 -12.69
CA ARG A 50 12.96 -7.85 -12.84
C ARG A 50 12.10 -8.35 -11.68
N THR A 51 10.82 -8.59 -11.95
CA THR A 51 9.84 -9.03 -10.94
C THR A 51 9.13 -10.35 -11.33
N PRO A 52 9.87 -11.45 -11.60
CA PRO A 52 9.29 -12.67 -12.13
C PRO A 52 8.25 -13.33 -11.21
N ASN A 53 8.36 -13.14 -9.89
CA ASN A 53 7.45 -13.74 -8.93
C ASN A 53 6.13 -12.94 -8.80
N PHE A 54 6.19 -11.60 -8.81
CA PHE A 54 5.01 -10.76 -8.96
C PHE A 54 4.30 -11.05 -10.28
N ASP A 55 5.06 -11.12 -11.37
CA ASP A 55 4.55 -11.40 -12.71
C ASP A 55 3.85 -12.76 -12.76
N ARG A 56 4.42 -13.78 -12.10
CA ARG A 56 3.81 -15.09 -11.94
C ARG A 56 2.45 -15.00 -11.23
N VAL A 57 2.38 -14.30 -10.08
CA VAL A 57 1.11 -14.12 -9.35
C VAL A 57 0.08 -13.39 -10.21
N ALA A 58 0.48 -12.39 -10.98
CA ALA A 58 -0.37 -11.67 -11.92
C ALA A 58 -0.90 -12.58 -13.05
N TRP A 59 -0.06 -13.46 -13.58
CA TRP A 59 -0.42 -14.36 -14.69
C TRP A 59 -1.25 -15.56 -14.24
N GLU A 60 -0.93 -16.13 -13.09
CA GLU A 60 -1.72 -17.23 -12.52
C GLU A 60 -3.02 -16.73 -11.84
N GLY A 61 -3.20 -15.42 -11.72
CA GLY A 61 -4.32 -14.76 -11.09
C GLY A 61 -4.86 -13.57 -11.87
N VAL A 62 -5.06 -12.47 -11.16
CA VAL A 62 -5.59 -11.19 -11.66
C VAL A 62 -4.59 -10.09 -11.39
N ASN A 63 -4.23 -9.35 -12.43
CA ASN A 63 -3.49 -8.08 -12.33
C ASN A 63 -4.47 -6.91 -12.36
N PHE A 64 -4.46 -6.04 -11.33
CA PHE A 64 -5.29 -4.85 -11.26
C PHE A 64 -4.53 -3.63 -11.78
N ARG A 65 -5.03 -2.99 -12.85
CA ARG A 65 -4.39 -1.79 -13.40
C ARG A 65 -4.61 -0.54 -12.57
N HIS A 66 -5.70 -0.48 -11.83
CA HIS A 66 -6.14 0.71 -11.10
C HIS A 66 -6.32 0.42 -9.60
N ALA A 67 -5.24 -0.04 -8.95
CA ALA A 67 -5.19 -0.18 -7.51
C ALA A 67 -4.50 1.04 -6.88
N PHE A 68 -5.07 1.56 -5.77
CA PHE A 68 -4.59 2.77 -5.12
C PHE A 68 -4.53 2.60 -3.60
N CYS A 69 -3.53 3.20 -2.95
CA CYS A 69 -3.52 3.30 -1.51
C CYS A 69 -4.47 4.42 -1.03
N SER A 70 -5.02 4.29 0.17
CA SER A 70 -5.88 5.31 0.77
C SER A 70 -5.09 6.59 1.12
N SER A 71 -3.80 6.45 1.42
CA SER A 71 -2.88 7.57 1.68
C SER A 71 -1.47 7.21 1.21
N PRO A 72 -0.73 8.14 0.57
CA PRO A 72 0.64 7.91 0.09
C PRO A 72 1.67 7.96 1.24
N SER A 73 1.43 7.22 2.31
CA SER A 73 2.24 7.22 3.53
C SER A 73 2.04 5.91 4.30
N CYS A 74 3.11 5.31 4.79
CA CYS A 74 3.13 3.95 5.35
C CYS A 74 2.06 3.71 6.43
N THR A 75 2.09 4.45 7.54
CA THR A 75 1.20 4.26 8.69
C THR A 75 -0.28 4.37 8.32
N PRO A 76 -0.75 5.47 7.68
CA PRO A 76 -2.16 5.61 7.33
C PRO A 76 -2.60 4.63 6.22
N SER A 77 -1.75 4.33 5.25
CA SER A 77 -2.06 3.33 4.22
C SER A 77 -2.24 1.94 4.82
N ARG A 78 -1.27 1.50 5.63
CA ARG A 78 -1.31 0.19 6.30
C ARG A 78 -2.46 0.10 7.30
N GLY A 79 -2.78 1.21 7.98
CA GLY A 79 -3.95 1.31 8.85
C GLY A 79 -5.27 1.16 8.10
N ALA A 80 -5.41 1.82 6.97
CA ALA A 80 -6.58 1.72 6.11
C ALA A 80 -6.77 0.30 5.56
N LEU A 81 -5.69 -0.34 5.09
CA LEU A 81 -5.71 -1.73 4.63
C LEU A 81 -6.13 -2.69 5.76
N LEU A 82 -5.60 -2.53 6.97
CA LEU A 82 -5.89 -3.40 8.11
C LEU A 82 -7.33 -3.30 8.59
N THR A 83 -7.90 -2.10 8.58
CA THR A 83 -9.24 -1.81 9.09
C THR A 83 -10.34 -1.90 8.03
N GLY A 84 -9.97 -1.86 6.74
CA GLY A 84 -10.95 -1.70 5.65
C GLY A 84 -11.63 -0.32 5.67
N GLN A 85 -11.04 0.67 6.33
CA GLN A 85 -11.59 2.02 6.44
C GLN A 85 -10.65 3.05 5.81
N ASP A 86 -11.21 4.09 5.20
CA ASP A 86 -10.42 5.20 4.73
C ASP A 86 -9.58 5.81 5.84
N PHE A 87 -8.34 6.20 5.51
CA PHE A 87 -7.36 6.62 6.51
C PHE A 87 -7.83 7.78 7.39
N TRP A 88 -8.63 8.72 6.88
CA TRP A 88 -9.13 9.88 7.65
C TRP A 88 -10.11 9.51 8.76
N ARG A 89 -10.60 8.27 8.79
CA ARG A 89 -11.44 7.76 9.90
C ARG A 89 -10.63 7.24 11.08
N LEU A 90 -9.31 7.08 10.90
CA LEU A 90 -8.45 6.37 11.86
C LEU A 90 -7.85 7.27 12.95
N GLU A 91 -8.32 8.51 13.10
CA GLU A 91 -7.85 9.46 14.12
C GLU A 91 -6.31 9.61 14.11
N ASP A 92 -5.62 9.33 15.24
CA ASP A 92 -4.15 9.35 15.27
C ASP A 92 -3.53 8.54 14.12
N GLY A 93 -4.13 7.39 13.77
CA GLY A 93 -3.68 6.52 12.69
C GLY A 93 -3.78 7.11 11.28
N ALA A 94 -4.40 8.27 11.11
CA ALA A 94 -4.42 9.03 9.86
C ALA A 94 -3.08 9.72 9.54
N ASN A 95 -2.17 9.79 10.48
CA ASN A 95 -0.86 10.42 10.36
C ASN A 95 0.27 9.39 10.43
N LEU A 96 1.40 9.69 9.79
CA LEU A 96 2.65 8.94 9.98
C LEU A 96 3.18 9.19 11.42
N TRP A 97 3.96 8.24 11.96
CA TRP A 97 4.54 8.33 13.30
C TRP A 97 3.50 8.61 14.39
N SER A 98 2.39 7.91 14.34
CA SER A 98 1.28 8.04 15.28
C SER A 98 1.19 6.85 16.24
N ARG A 99 0.25 6.90 17.17
CA ARG A 99 -0.16 5.75 17.98
C ARG A 99 -1.34 5.04 17.32
N TRP A 100 -1.44 3.73 17.51
CA TRP A 100 -2.59 2.97 17.04
C TRP A 100 -3.80 3.17 17.96
N PRO A 101 -4.95 3.69 17.49
CA PRO A 101 -6.15 3.74 18.31
C PRO A 101 -6.80 2.35 18.43
N ASN A 102 -6.68 1.70 19.59
CA ASN A 102 -7.07 0.28 19.80
C ASN A 102 -8.55 -0.03 19.58
N LYS A 103 -9.40 0.97 19.49
CA LYS A 103 -10.84 0.80 19.21
C LYS A 103 -11.14 0.29 17.79
N PHE A 104 -10.20 0.42 16.85
CA PHE A 104 -10.41 -0.04 15.50
C PHE A 104 -10.13 -1.53 15.37
N ALA A 105 -11.15 -2.28 14.94
CA ALA A 105 -11.01 -3.66 14.57
C ALA A 105 -10.14 -3.81 13.34
N VAL A 106 -9.27 -4.83 13.31
CA VAL A 106 -8.42 -5.17 12.18
C VAL A 106 -8.73 -6.58 11.68
N TYR A 107 -8.63 -6.80 10.37
CA TYR A 107 -8.98 -8.10 9.78
C TYR A 107 -8.17 -9.27 10.34
N PRO A 108 -6.88 -9.16 10.71
CA PRO A 108 -6.13 -10.26 11.29
C PRO A 108 -6.73 -10.75 12.62
N ASP A 109 -7.18 -9.83 13.50
CA ASP A 109 -7.83 -10.19 14.76
C ASP A 109 -9.18 -10.89 14.53
N LEU A 110 -9.94 -10.45 13.52
CA LEU A 110 -11.22 -11.05 13.15
C LEU A 110 -11.02 -12.48 12.61
N LEU A 111 -9.99 -12.67 11.78
CA LEU A 111 -9.60 -13.99 11.28
C LEU A 111 -9.11 -14.90 12.40
N ALA A 112 -8.29 -14.38 13.34
CA ALA A 112 -7.86 -15.16 14.52
C ALA A 112 -9.05 -15.64 15.36
N LYS A 113 -10.04 -14.77 15.62
CA LYS A 113 -11.29 -15.13 16.28
C LYS A 113 -12.08 -16.20 15.52
N ALA A 114 -12.00 -16.20 14.19
CA ALA A 114 -12.61 -17.21 13.33
C ALA A 114 -11.78 -18.50 13.19
N GLY A 115 -10.69 -18.64 13.94
CA GLY A 115 -9.88 -19.86 14.01
C GLY A 115 -8.67 -19.90 13.08
N TYR A 116 -8.36 -18.82 12.36
CA TYR A 116 -7.11 -18.72 11.60
C TYR A 116 -5.89 -18.67 12.52
N HIS A 117 -4.78 -19.26 12.07
CA HIS A 117 -3.48 -18.99 12.66
C HIS A 117 -2.88 -17.76 11.99
N VAL A 118 -2.60 -16.71 12.78
CA VAL A 118 -2.20 -15.40 12.26
C VAL A 118 -0.73 -15.12 12.58
N GLY A 119 0.01 -14.54 11.63
CA GLY A 119 1.40 -14.14 11.84
C GLY A 119 1.86 -13.02 10.93
N LEU A 120 2.99 -12.43 11.33
CA LEU A 120 3.63 -11.31 10.66
C LEU A 120 5.14 -11.57 10.57
N LYS A 121 5.75 -11.23 9.41
CA LYS A 121 7.19 -10.99 9.29
C LYS A 121 7.44 -9.58 8.77
N GLY A 122 8.43 -8.90 9.38
CA GLY A 122 8.91 -7.59 8.93
C GLY A 122 7.99 -6.43 9.32
N LYS A 123 7.75 -5.51 8.41
CA LYS A 123 7.00 -4.27 8.65
C LYS A 123 5.49 -4.52 8.62
N GLY A 124 4.85 -4.50 9.77
CA GLY A 124 3.39 -4.48 9.90
C GLY A 124 2.81 -3.06 9.76
N TRP A 125 1.94 -2.66 10.68
CA TRP A 125 1.53 -1.26 10.83
C TRP A 125 2.68 -0.45 11.45
N GLY A 126 2.99 0.69 10.85
CA GLY A 126 4.06 1.59 11.28
C GLY A 126 4.64 2.38 10.10
N PRO A 127 5.59 3.31 10.41
CA PRO A 127 6.16 3.61 11.73
C PRO A 127 5.14 4.28 12.69
N GLY A 128 5.22 3.90 13.98
CA GLY A 128 4.33 4.39 15.03
C GLY A 128 4.36 3.49 16.25
N ASP A 129 3.57 3.83 17.27
CA ASP A 129 3.52 3.07 18.52
C ASP A 129 2.13 2.43 18.72
N PHE A 130 2.02 1.14 18.47
CA PHE A 130 0.81 0.38 18.72
C PHE A 130 0.64 0.00 20.21
N LYS A 131 1.73 -0.03 20.99
CA LYS A 131 1.67 -0.36 22.42
C LYS A 131 1.06 0.76 23.23
N GLN A 132 1.42 2.03 22.94
CA GLN A 132 0.73 3.18 23.51
C GLN A 132 -0.77 3.19 23.18
N GLY A 133 -1.16 2.61 22.06
CA GLY A 133 -2.55 2.40 21.69
C GLY A 133 -3.24 1.26 22.45
N GLY A 134 -2.51 0.50 23.31
CA GLY A 134 -3.06 -0.58 24.12
C GLY A 134 -3.02 -1.97 23.47
N ARG A 135 -2.21 -2.18 22.42
CA ARG A 135 -2.04 -3.49 21.77
C ARG A 135 -0.78 -4.21 22.27
N GLU A 136 -0.91 -5.51 22.50
CA GLU A 136 0.24 -6.37 22.88
C GLU A 136 1.17 -6.65 21.69
N HIS A 137 0.62 -6.78 20.49
CA HIS A 137 1.36 -7.03 19.25
C HIS A 137 0.89 -6.08 18.14
N ASN A 138 1.66 -6.05 17.05
CA ASN A 138 1.33 -5.24 15.88
C ASN A 138 -0.07 -5.57 15.34
N PRO A 139 -0.86 -4.59 14.88
CA PRO A 139 -2.17 -4.84 14.28
C PRO A 139 -2.19 -5.87 13.13
N ALA A 140 -1.06 -6.05 12.43
CA ALA A 140 -0.93 -7.06 11.38
C ALA A 140 -0.75 -8.50 11.89
N GLY A 141 -0.53 -8.68 13.21
CA GLY A 141 -0.42 -9.98 13.87
C GLY A 141 0.83 -10.14 14.74
N PRO A 142 0.96 -11.28 15.45
CA PRO A 142 2.17 -11.65 16.16
C PRO A 142 3.37 -11.82 15.23
N ALA A 143 4.55 -11.37 15.66
CA ALA A 143 5.77 -11.39 14.87
C ALA A 143 6.44 -12.77 14.86
N TYR A 144 6.92 -13.20 13.69
CA TYR A 144 7.73 -14.39 13.49
C TYR A 144 9.05 -14.04 12.83
N LYS A 145 10.06 -14.87 13.04
CA LYS A 145 11.40 -14.70 12.46
C LYS A 145 11.32 -14.73 10.91
N ASP A 146 10.61 -15.72 10.37
CA ASP A 146 10.42 -15.94 8.96
C ASP A 146 9.16 -16.78 8.68
N PHE A 147 8.77 -16.89 7.42
CA PHE A 147 7.58 -17.64 6.99
C PHE A 147 7.73 -19.15 7.23
N ALA A 148 8.92 -19.71 7.08
CA ALA A 148 9.14 -21.14 7.32
C ALA A 148 8.93 -21.50 8.80
N MET A 149 9.42 -20.65 9.72
CA MET A 149 9.14 -20.81 11.16
C MET A 149 7.67 -20.67 11.48
N PHE A 150 7.00 -19.69 10.88
CA PHE A 150 5.55 -19.54 11.02
C PHE A 150 4.80 -20.80 10.58
N LEU A 151 5.07 -21.31 9.36
CA LEU A 151 4.40 -22.51 8.85
C LEU A 151 4.53 -23.73 9.76
N LYS A 152 5.68 -23.89 10.44
CA LYS A 152 5.88 -24.97 11.43
C LYS A 152 4.98 -24.85 12.67
N THR A 153 4.48 -23.65 12.96
CA THR A 153 3.58 -23.40 14.11
C THR A 153 2.12 -23.49 13.74
N VAL A 154 1.79 -23.52 12.44
CA VAL A 154 0.39 -23.66 11.99
C VAL A 154 -0.15 -25.03 12.40
N PRO A 155 -1.19 -25.11 13.24
CA PRO A 155 -1.77 -26.39 13.61
C PRO A 155 -2.32 -27.12 12.38
N PRO A 156 -2.22 -28.46 12.31
CA PRO A 156 -2.84 -29.22 11.25
C PRO A 156 -4.32 -28.85 11.06
N VAL A 157 -4.77 -28.80 9.82
CA VAL A 157 -6.15 -28.49 9.39
C VAL A 157 -6.65 -27.07 9.72
N LYS A 158 -5.84 -26.19 10.27
CA LYS A 158 -6.20 -24.78 10.46
C LYS A 158 -5.72 -23.94 9.27
N PRO A 159 -6.54 -23.03 8.74
CA PRO A 159 -6.08 -22.06 7.79
C PRO A 159 -5.18 -21.01 8.46
N PHE A 160 -4.30 -20.42 7.71
CA PHE A 160 -3.45 -19.33 8.21
C PHE A 160 -3.71 -18.01 7.49
N CYS A 161 -3.37 -16.92 8.16
CA CYS A 161 -3.25 -15.59 7.59
C CYS A 161 -1.87 -15.03 7.93
N PHE A 162 -1.05 -14.79 6.92
CA PHE A 162 0.31 -14.29 7.10
C PHE A 162 0.52 -12.97 6.36
N TRP A 163 1.04 -12.00 7.10
CA TRP A 163 1.46 -10.71 6.58
C TRP A 163 2.99 -10.71 6.42
N PHE A 164 3.47 -10.64 5.20
CA PHE A 164 4.86 -10.31 4.90
C PHE A 164 4.96 -8.83 4.50
N GLY A 165 5.50 -8.00 5.40
CA GLY A 165 5.85 -6.61 5.10
C GLY A 165 7.35 -6.49 4.88
N SER A 166 7.77 -6.32 3.64
CA SER A 166 9.17 -6.01 3.34
C SER A 166 9.52 -4.63 3.88
N GLN A 167 10.81 -4.37 4.06
CA GLN A 167 11.35 -3.02 4.18
C GLN A 167 11.83 -2.50 2.83
N ASP A 168 11.97 -3.38 1.84
CA ASP A 168 12.33 -3.02 0.49
C ASP A 168 11.08 -2.58 -0.31
N PRO A 169 11.21 -1.58 -1.17
CA PRO A 169 12.36 -0.74 -1.49
C PRO A 169 12.42 0.61 -0.72
N HIS A 170 12.10 0.64 0.58
CA HIS A 170 12.28 1.86 1.40
C HIS A 170 13.76 2.24 1.50
N ARG A 171 14.06 3.55 1.37
CA ARG A 171 15.43 4.05 1.56
C ARG A 171 15.97 3.77 2.97
N PRO A 172 17.32 3.75 3.17
CA PRO A 172 18.40 4.11 2.23
C PRO A 172 18.81 2.96 1.29
N TYR A 173 19.41 3.28 0.15
CA TYR A 173 19.94 2.30 -0.81
C TYR A 173 21.47 2.22 -0.74
N GLU A 174 22.02 1.03 -1.03
CA GLU A 174 23.46 0.89 -1.34
C GLU A 174 23.71 1.50 -2.72
N ARG A 175 24.51 2.58 -2.78
CA ARG A 175 24.79 3.28 -4.02
C ARG A 175 25.48 2.39 -5.04
N GLY A 176 24.94 2.36 -6.25
CA GLY A 176 25.42 1.56 -7.37
C GLY A 176 25.05 0.09 -7.29
N ALA A 177 24.22 -0.34 -6.32
CA ALA A 177 23.77 -1.72 -6.21
C ALA A 177 23.06 -2.20 -7.46
N GLY A 178 22.22 -1.37 -8.07
CA GLY A 178 21.52 -1.68 -9.30
C GLY A 178 22.48 -1.93 -10.48
N VAL A 179 23.48 -1.08 -10.66
CA VAL A 179 24.50 -1.30 -11.69
C VAL A 179 25.34 -2.56 -11.38
N LYS A 180 25.74 -2.77 -10.14
CA LYS A 180 26.47 -3.99 -9.72
C LYS A 180 25.66 -5.27 -9.96
N SER A 181 24.33 -5.21 -9.90
CA SER A 181 23.44 -6.33 -10.17
C SER A 181 23.27 -6.65 -11.66
N GLY A 182 23.91 -5.89 -12.54
CA GLY A 182 23.92 -6.09 -13.99
C GLY A 182 22.91 -5.24 -14.76
N HIS A 183 22.28 -4.23 -14.13
CA HIS A 183 21.47 -3.26 -14.84
C HIS A 183 22.32 -2.21 -15.56
N ARG A 184 21.81 -1.69 -16.67
CA ARG A 184 22.46 -0.67 -17.47
C ARG A 184 21.77 0.69 -17.29
N ILE A 185 22.56 1.72 -17.04
CA ILE A 185 22.08 3.09 -16.79
C ILE A 185 21.24 3.62 -17.96
N GLU A 186 21.60 3.23 -19.19
CA GLU A 186 20.93 3.67 -20.41
C GLU A 186 19.52 3.10 -20.58
N GLU A 187 19.19 1.99 -19.91
CA GLU A 187 17.89 1.31 -20.00
C GLU A 187 16.81 1.97 -19.14
N VAL A 188 17.21 2.81 -18.17
CA VAL A 188 16.27 3.47 -17.24
C VAL A 188 15.41 4.50 -17.98
N THR A 189 14.10 4.40 -17.81
CA THR A 189 13.17 5.47 -18.18
C THR A 189 12.99 6.41 -17.00
N VAL A 190 13.57 7.60 -17.07
CA VAL A 190 13.43 8.63 -16.03
C VAL A 190 12.06 9.29 -16.15
N PRO A 191 11.24 9.35 -15.08
CA PRO A 191 9.99 10.10 -15.10
C PRO A 191 10.21 11.58 -15.47
N PRO A 192 9.32 12.21 -16.27
CA PRO A 192 9.54 13.57 -16.78
C PRO A 192 9.53 14.68 -15.72
N PHE A 193 9.17 14.34 -14.48
CA PHE A 193 9.24 15.24 -13.33
C PHE A 193 10.56 15.14 -12.54
N LEU A 194 11.50 14.31 -12.99
CA LEU A 194 12.87 14.20 -12.46
C LEU A 194 13.88 14.62 -13.53
N PRO A 195 15.04 15.18 -13.14
CA PRO A 195 16.10 15.51 -14.09
C PRO A 195 16.73 14.22 -14.63
N ASP A 196 16.87 14.13 -15.94
CA ASP A 196 17.49 12.97 -16.58
C ASP A 196 19.02 13.09 -16.53
N THR A 197 19.59 12.66 -15.41
CA THR A 197 21.04 12.66 -15.17
C THR A 197 21.52 11.25 -14.81
N LYS A 198 22.83 11.01 -14.98
CA LYS A 198 23.45 9.75 -14.60
C LYS A 198 23.19 9.40 -13.13
N ALA A 199 23.21 10.40 -12.23
CA ALA A 199 22.97 10.21 -10.80
C ALA A 199 21.53 9.76 -10.53
N VAL A 200 20.53 10.37 -11.16
CA VAL A 200 19.11 10.00 -11.03
C VAL A 200 18.85 8.62 -11.63
N ARG A 201 19.42 8.31 -12.79
CA ARG A 201 19.30 6.98 -13.40
C ARG A 201 19.90 5.88 -12.51
N SER A 202 21.06 6.13 -11.90
CA SER A 202 21.68 5.21 -10.96
C SER A 202 20.83 5.01 -9.69
N ASP A 203 20.27 6.08 -9.13
CA ASP A 203 19.38 6.04 -7.96
C ASP A 203 18.08 5.24 -8.24
N ILE A 204 17.53 5.35 -9.46
CA ILE A 204 16.39 4.54 -9.91
C ILE A 204 16.78 3.05 -10.02
N LEU A 205 17.98 2.74 -10.52
CA LEU A 205 18.45 1.36 -10.58
C LEU A 205 18.71 0.76 -9.19
N ASP A 206 19.20 1.55 -8.24
CA ASP A 206 19.38 1.12 -6.86
C ASP A 206 18.01 0.81 -6.22
N TYR A 207 16.99 1.63 -6.49
CA TYR A 207 15.61 1.36 -6.11
C TYR A 207 15.06 0.07 -6.78
N TYR A 208 15.32 -0.17 -8.06
CA TYR A 208 14.91 -1.40 -8.76
C TYR A 208 15.56 -2.64 -8.14
N PHE A 209 16.82 -2.56 -7.76
CA PHE A 209 17.50 -3.65 -7.06
C PHE A 209 16.79 -4.06 -5.76
N GLU A 210 16.29 -3.08 -5.00
CA GLU A 210 15.52 -3.33 -3.78
C GLU A 210 14.14 -3.96 -4.10
N ILE A 211 13.44 -3.53 -5.16
CA ILE A 211 12.20 -4.20 -5.62
C ILE A 211 12.49 -5.68 -5.98
N GLU A 212 13.59 -5.94 -6.67
CA GLU A 212 13.98 -7.30 -7.04
C GLU A 212 14.30 -8.17 -5.81
N ARG A 213 14.79 -7.58 -4.71
CA ARG A 213 14.96 -8.27 -3.43
C ARG A 213 13.60 -8.64 -2.83
N PHE A 214 12.65 -7.70 -2.79
CA PHE A 214 11.28 -7.98 -2.39
C PHE A 214 10.67 -9.10 -3.24
N ASP A 215 10.82 -9.05 -4.56
CA ASP A 215 10.29 -10.07 -5.46
C ASP A 215 10.89 -11.46 -5.21
N ARG A 216 12.20 -11.54 -4.92
CA ARG A 216 12.85 -12.81 -4.50
C ARG A 216 12.26 -13.37 -3.23
N ASP A 217 12.02 -12.52 -2.21
CA ASP A 217 11.39 -12.95 -0.96
C ASP A 217 9.98 -13.50 -1.20
N VAL A 218 9.20 -12.87 -2.10
CA VAL A 218 7.90 -13.41 -2.55
C VAL A 218 8.07 -14.79 -3.18
N GLY A 219 9.05 -14.96 -4.06
CA GLY A 219 9.36 -16.23 -4.71
C GLY A 219 9.72 -17.35 -3.71
N GLU A 220 10.49 -17.03 -2.66
CA GLU A 220 10.81 -18.00 -1.61
C GLU A 220 9.55 -18.45 -0.85
N MET A 221 8.62 -17.55 -0.58
CA MET A 221 7.36 -17.90 0.09
C MET A 221 6.47 -18.76 -0.80
N LEU A 222 6.34 -18.44 -2.09
CA LEU A 222 5.60 -19.24 -3.05
C LEU A 222 6.18 -20.67 -3.13
N LYS A 223 7.50 -20.79 -3.20
CA LYS A 223 8.21 -22.08 -3.21
C LYS A 223 7.95 -22.90 -1.95
N LEU A 224 7.94 -22.28 -0.76
CA LEU A 224 7.60 -22.97 0.47
C LEU A 224 6.17 -23.50 0.48
N LEU A 225 5.22 -22.72 -0.03
CA LEU A 225 3.82 -23.15 -0.18
C LEU A 225 3.68 -24.32 -1.19
N GLU A 226 4.43 -24.31 -2.27
CA GLU A 226 4.49 -25.44 -3.23
C GLU A 226 5.01 -26.70 -2.56
N GLN A 227 6.14 -26.60 -1.88
CA GLN A 227 6.78 -27.72 -1.19
C GLN A 227 5.90 -28.36 -0.12
N THR A 228 5.01 -27.56 0.49
CA THR A 228 4.06 -28.02 1.52
C THR A 228 2.68 -28.36 0.95
N GLY A 229 2.49 -28.28 -0.38
CA GLY A 229 1.21 -28.54 -1.04
C GLY A 229 0.10 -27.57 -0.68
N GLN A 230 0.44 -26.37 -0.20
CA GLN A 230 -0.55 -25.39 0.27
C GLN A 230 -0.79 -24.24 -0.71
N LEU A 231 0.04 -24.12 -1.77
CA LEU A 231 -0.02 -22.96 -2.68
C LEU A 231 -1.40 -22.82 -3.34
N ASP A 232 -2.02 -23.90 -3.77
CA ASP A 232 -3.30 -23.83 -4.47
C ASP A 232 -4.46 -23.46 -3.55
N ASN A 233 -4.42 -23.80 -2.26
CA ASN A 233 -5.42 -23.34 -1.29
C ASN A 233 -5.00 -22.04 -0.58
N THR A 234 -4.13 -21.25 -1.19
CA THR A 234 -3.70 -19.96 -0.63
C THR A 234 -4.14 -18.81 -1.52
N LEU A 235 -4.90 -17.88 -0.94
CA LEU A 235 -5.14 -16.55 -1.51
C LEU A 235 -3.86 -15.73 -1.35
N VAL A 236 -3.08 -15.60 -2.43
CA VAL A 236 -1.84 -14.82 -2.46
C VAL A 236 -2.14 -13.43 -3.00
N VAL A 237 -1.73 -12.41 -2.27
CA VAL A 237 -1.82 -11.00 -2.67
C VAL A 237 -0.44 -10.38 -2.62
N VAL A 238 -0.01 -9.74 -3.71
CA VAL A 238 1.26 -8.99 -3.76
C VAL A 238 0.95 -7.55 -4.13
N THR A 239 1.40 -6.60 -3.29
CA THR A 239 1.15 -5.16 -3.47
C THR A 239 2.25 -4.31 -2.82
N SER A 240 2.06 -3.00 -2.77
CA SER A 240 2.87 -2.04 -2.00
C SER A 240 1.98 -1.15 -1.15
N ASP A 241 2.52 -0.53 -0.10
CA ASP A 241 1.76 0.34 0.79
C ASP A 241 1.59 1.77 0.26
N ASN A 242 2.58 2.32 -0.41
CA ASN A 242 2.56 3.62 -1.10
C ASN A 242 3.65 3.67 -2.17
N GLY A 243 3.69 4.78 -2.94
CA GLY A 243 4.58 4.91 -4.08
C GLY A 243 6.03 5.22 -3.71
N PHE A 244 6.89 5.20 -4.73
CA PHE A 244 8.34 5.25 -4.64
C PHE A 244 8.88 6.53 -3.95
N PRO A 245 9.99 6.43 -3.19
CA PRO A 245 10.49 7.50 -2.34
C PRO A 245 11.36 8.50 -3.11
N PHE A 246 10.79 9.14 -4.12
CA PHE A 246 11.42 10.14 -4.98
C PHE A 246 10.58 11.43 -4.99
N PRO A 247 11.15 12.58 -5.37
CA PRO A 247 10.37 13.79 -5.56
C PRO A 247 9.13 13.54 -6.42
N ARG A 248 7.95 14.03 -5.98
CA ARG A 248 6.64 13.81 -6.59
C ARG A 248 6.09 12.37 -6.51
N GLY A 249 6.76 11.47 -5.80
CA GLY A 249 6.29 10.11 -5.46
C GLY A 249 5.64 10.05 -4.08
N LYS A 250 6.24 9.32 -3.14
CA LYS A 250 5.80 9.18 -1.74
C LYS A 250 5.40 10.52 -1.13
N ALA A 251 4.42 10.48 -0.24
CA ALA A 251 3.84 11.67 0.39
C ALA A 251 3.18 12.67 -0.58
N THR A 252 2.82 12.26 -1.81
CA THR A 252 2.04 13.07 -2.75
C THR A 252 0.84 12.29 -3.28
N CYS A 253 -0.23 13.00 -3.64
CA CYS A 253 -1.45 12.39 -4.15
C CYS A 253 -1.48 12.30 -5.70
N TYR A 254 -0.33 12.19 -6.34
CA TYR A 254 -0.22 11.85 -7.76
C TYR A 254 -0.12 10.33 -7.95
N ASP A 255 -0.37 9.84 -9.18
CA ASP A 255 -0.30 8.39 -9.46
C ASP A 255 1.03 7.76 -9.02
N ALA A 256 2.14 8.48 -9.12
CA ALA A 256 3.45 8.02 -8.67
C ALA A 256 3.51 7.72 -7.16
N GLY A 257 2.71 8.44 -6.35
CA GLY A 257 2.63 8.24 -4.89
C GLY A 257 1.50 7.32 -4.45
N THR A 258 0.44 7.18 -5.26
CA THR A 258 -0.81 6.54 -4.81
C THR A 258 -1.22 5.30 -5.59
N ARG A 259 -0.74 5.11 -6.83
CA ARG A 259 -1.09 3.95 -7.65
C ARG A 259 -0.14 2.79 -7.39
N MET A 260 -0.69 1.69 -6.89
CA MET A 260 0.04 0.53 -6.39
C MET A 260 0.04 -0.63 -7.37
N PRO A 261 1.10 -1.46 -7.41
CA PRO A 261 0.99 -2.78 -7.99
C PRO A 261 -0.02 -3.60 -7.18
N LEU A 262 -0.85 -4.39 -7.83
CA LEU A 262 -1.73 -5.34 -7.15
C LEU A 262 -1.96 -6.56 -8.03
N ALA A 263 -1.46 -7.70 -7.58
CA ALA A 263 -1.70 -9.01 -8.17
C ALA A 263 -2.31 -9.94 -7.13
N ILE A 264 -3.36 -10.69 -7.50
CA ILE A 264 -4.08 -11.61 -6.61
C ILE A 264 -4.27 -12.97 -7.31
N ARG A 265 -3.85 -14.04 -6.62
CA ARG A 265 -3.93 -15.43 -7.09
C ARG A 265 -4.67 -16.30 -6.08
N TRP A 266 -5.61 -17.11 -6.56
CA TRP A 266 -6.26 -18.19 -5.79
C TRP A 266 -6.92 -19.18 -6.77
N PRO A 267 -6.19 -20.16 -7.36
CA PRO A 267 -6.61 -20.98 -8.50
C PRO A 267 -7.96 -21.68 -8.35
N PRO A 268 -8.36 -22.23 -7.19
CA PRO A 268 -9.65 -22.91 -7.05
C PRO A 268 -10.86 -22.00 -7.30
N ARG A 269 -10.69 -20.69 -7.18
CA ARG A 269 -11.78 -19.71 -7.27
C ARG A 269 -11.54 -18.61 -8.31
N ILE A 270 -10.29 -18.41 -8.72
CA ILE A 270 -9.88 -17.29 -9.59
C ILE A 270 -9.28 -17.87 -10.86
N LYS A 271 -9.90 -17.56 -12.01
CA LYS A 271 -9.31 -17.84 -13.33
C LYS A 271 -8.12 -16.89 -13.53
N GLY A 272 -6.93 -17.48 -13.83
CA GLY A 272 -5.72 -16.73 -14.13
C GLY A 272 -5.72 -16.06 -15.51
N GLY A 273 -4.64 -15.30 -15.77
CA GLY A 273 -4.40 -14.61 -17.05
C GLY A 273 -5.30 -13.40 -17.29
N ARG A 274 -5.83 -12.78 -16.23
CA ARG A 274 -6.77 -11.65 -16.34
C ARG A 274 -6.16 -10.34 -15.92
N VAL A 275 -6.53 -9.29 -16.64
CA VAL A 275 -6.27 -7.90 -16.27
C VAL A 275 -7.61 -7.23 -16.01
N VAL A 276 -7.75 -6.59 -14.84
CA VAL A 276 -8.96 -5.91 -14.38
C VAL A 276 -8.70 -4.42 -14.32
N ASP A 277 -9.63 -3.63 -14.91
CA ASP A 277 -9.54 -2.18 -15.03
C ASP A 277 -10.43 -1.43 -14.02
N ASP A 278 -11.14 -2.17 -13.16
CA ASP A 278 -11.91 -1.60 -12.04
C ASP A 278 -10.98 -0.86 -11.07
N PHE A 279 -11.45 0.26 -10.54
CA PHE A 279 -10.74 1.00 -9.52
C PHE A 279 -10.87 0.31 -8.16
N VAL A 280 -9.73 0.03 -7.54
CA VAL A 280 -9.61 -0.69 -6.28
C VAL A 280 -8.79 0.14 -5.30
N SER A 281 -9.29 0.31 -4.08
CA SER A 281 -8.50 0.82 -2.96
C SER A 281 -7.86 -0.33 -2.19
N LEU A 282 -6.69 -0.14 -1.60
CA LEU A 282 -6.13 -1.13 -0.67
C LEU A 282 -7.02 -1.35 0.56
N THR A 283 -7.93 -0.42 0.88
CA THR A 283 -8.98 -0.61 1.90
C THR A 283 -9.92 -1.76 1.57
N ASP A 284 -10.05 -2.12 0.28
CA ASP A 284 -10.90 -3.20 -0.21
C ASP A 284 -10.37 -4.60 0.15
N LEU A 285 -9.08 -4.70 0.54
CA LEU A 285 -8.46 -5.99 0.88
C LEU A 285 -9.00 -6.58 2.18
N ALA A 286 -9.23 -5.78 3.23
CA ALA A 286 -9.77 -6.29 4.49
C ALA A 286 -11.15 -6.95 4.32
N PRO A 287 -12.17 -6.30 3.73
CA PRO A 287 -13.44 -6.97 3.47
C PRO A 287 -13.30 -8.17 2.52
N THR A 288 -12.35 -8.15 1.58
CA THR A 288 -12.07 -9.29 0.68
C THR A 288 -11.55 -10.50 1.45
N PHE A 289 -10.60 -10.30 2.36
CA PHE A 289 -10.07 -11.39 3.19
C PHE A 289 -11.13 -11.99 4.11
N LEU A 290 -11.99 -11.15 4.69
CA LEU A 290 -13.10 -11.62 5.52
C LEU A 290 -14.10 -12.46 4.70
N GLU A 291 -14.54 -11.97 3.54
CA GLU A 291 -15.45 -12.72 2.68
C GLU A 291 -14.82 -14.03 2.15
N ALA A 292 -13.54 -14.02 1.77
CA ALA A 292 -12.84 -15.23 1.37
C ALA A 292 -12.79 -16.28 2.50
N ALA A 293 -12.75 -15.82 3.75
CA ALA A 293 -12.83 -16.65 4.95
C ALA A 293 -14.27 -17.02 5.37
N GLY A 294 -15.29 -16.63 4.59
CA GLY A 294 -16.71 -16.88 4.92
C GLY A 294 -17.27 -15.96 6.01
N LEU A 295 -16.60 -14.86 6.31
CA LEU A 295 -17.03 -13.86 7.30
C LEU A 295 -17.70 -12.67 6.61
N ARG A 296 -18.59 -12.00 7.35
CA ARG A 296 -19.17 -10.74 6.88
C ARG A 296 -18.22 -9.58 7.19
N PRO A 297 -17.97 -8.66 6.23
CA PRO A 297 -17.30 -7.40 6.50
C PRO A 297 -18.04 -6.60 7.59
N LEU A 298 -17.29 -5.81 8.36
CA LEU A 298 -17.89 -4.97 9.39
C LEU A 298 -18.60 -3.75 8.76
N PRO A 299 -19.72 -3.29 9.34
CA PRO A 299 -20.49 -2.16 8.79
C PRO A 299 -19.72 -0.84 8.69
N GLU A 300 -18.71 -0.66 9.53
CA GLU A 300 -17.84 0.53 9.52
C GLU A 300 -16.78 0.54 8.41
N MET A 301 -16.57 -0.57 7.72
CA MET A 301 -15.63 -0.63 6.58
C MET A 301 -16.16 0.23 5.41
N THR A 302 -15.30 1.10 4.89
CA THR A 302 -15.60 1.90 3.67
C THR A 302 -15.15 1.18 2.41
N GLY A 303 -14.19 0.25 2.54
CA GLY A 303 -13.74 -0.62 1.46
C GLY A 303 -14.83 -1.59 1.02
N ARG A 304 -14.80 -1.96 -0.27
CA ARG A 304 -15.71 -2.92 -0.89
C ARG A 304 -14.93 -4.14 -1.34
N SER A 305 -15.34 -5.33 -0.93
CA SER A 305 -14.67 -6.58 -1.32
C SER A 305 -14.48 -6.65 -2.85
N VAL A 306 -13.28 -7.07 -3.27
CA VAL A 306 -12.97 -7.35 -4.68
C VAL A 306 -13.22 -8.82 -5.06
N LEU A 307 -13.73 -9.64 -4.13
CA LEU A 307 -14.01 -11.05 -4.39
C LEU A 307 -14.95 -11.26 -5.60
N PRO A 308 -16.01 -10.43 -5.82
CA PRO A 308 -16.81 -10.51 -7.02
C PRO A 308 -16.01 -10.29 -8.32
N LEU A 309 -15.04 -9.35 -8.32
CA LEU A 309 -14.16 -9.11 -9.47
C LEU A 309 -13.26 -10.34 -9.73
N LEU A 310 -12.72 -10.89 -8.65
CA LEU A 310 -11.83 -12.05 -8.71
C LEU A 310 -12.53 -13.27 -9.27
N THR A 311 -13.78 -13.53 -8.87
CA THR A 311 -14.55 -14.74 -9.26
C THR A 311 -15.37 -14.57 -10.55
N SER A 312 -15.46 -13.37 -11.11
CA SER A 312 -16.27 -13.09 -12.31
C SER A 312 -15.80 -13.80 -13.59
N GLY A 313 -14.53 -14.19 -13.64
CA GLY A 313 -13.91 -14.73 -14.87
C GLY A 313 -13.70 -13.70 -15.99
N LYS A 314 -14.06 -12.43 -15.82
CA LYS A 314 -13.99 -11.36 -16.83
C LYS A 314 -12.70 -10.55 -16.70
N SER A 315 -12.24 -9.95 -17.80
CA SER A 315 -11.17 -8.94 -17.87
C SER A 315 -11.76 -7.56 -18.23
N GLY A 316 -10.93 -6.52 -18.13
CA GLY A 316 -11.37 -5.14 -18.34
C GLY A 316 -12.19 -4.64 -17.17
N GLN A 317 -13.14 -3.72 -17.42
CA GLN A 317 -14.06 -3.25 -16.40
C GLN A 317 -15.16 -4.28 -16.13
N VAL A 318 -15.21 -4.80 -14.91
CA VAL A 318 -16.14 -5.84 -14.46
C VAL A 318 -17.39 -5.26 -13.82
N GLU A 319 -17.21 -4.28 -12.93
CA GLU A 319 -18.27 -3.56 -12.21
C GLU A 319 -18.27 -2.08 -12.61
N ALA A 320 -19.29 -1.60 -13.31
CA ALA A 320 -19.39 -0.21 -13.77
C ALA A 320 -19.29 0.83 -12.61
N ALA A 321 -19.71 0.46 -11.41
CA ALA A 321 -19.63 1.32 -10.22
C ALA A 321 -18.21 1.48 -9.63
N ARG A 322 -17.23 0.74 -10.16
CA ARG A 322 -15.81 0.87 -9.78
C ARG A 322 -15.05 1.68 -10.83
N ASP A 323 -15.58 2.86 -11.16
CA ASP A 323 -15.04 3.79 -12.16
C ASP A 323 -14.12 4.87 -11.56
N LYS A 324 -13.95 4.87 -10.23
CA LYS A 324 -13.16 5.87 -9.49
C LYS A 324 -12.69 5.36 -8.15
N VAL A 325 -11.74 6.10 -7.56
CA VAL A 325 -11.23 5.88 -6.21
C VAL A 325 -10.95 7.22 -5.52
N PHE A 326 -11.00 7.21 -4.19
CA PHE A 326 -10.74 8.37 -3.34
C PHE A 326 -9.56 8.07 -2.43
N PHE A 327 -8.72 9.07 -2.23
CA PHE A 327 -7.56 8.98 -1.34
C PHE A 327 -7.16 10.38 -0.88
N GLY A 328 -6.20 10.45 0.01
CA GLY A 328 -5.74 11.74 0.50
C GLY A 328 -4.53 11.61 1.41
N ARG A 329 -4.24 12.70 2.09
CA ARG A 329 -3.09 12.81 2.97
C ARG A 329 -3.36 13.80 4.08
N GLU A 330 -2.78 13.56 5.25
CA GLU A 330 -2.64 14.50 6.36
C GLU A 330 -1.15 14.77 6.63
N ARG A 331 -0.68 14.61 7.86
CA ARG A 331 0.74 14.78 8.21
C ARG A 331 1.53 13.54 7.84
N HIS A 332 2.57 13.71 6.99
CA HIS A 332 3.52 12.63 6.70
C HIS A 332 4.65 12.62 7.73
N ALA A 333 5.36 13.76 7.89
CA ALA A 333 6.43 13.87 8.86
C ALA A 333 6.39 15.21 9.60
N ASN A 334 7.18 15.34 10.69
CA ASN A 334 7.34 16.60 11.42
C ASN A 334 8.36 17.51 10.71
N VAL A 335 7.95 18.11 9.61
CA VAL A 335 8.81 18.87 8.68
C VAL A 335 8.29 20.29 8.41
N ARG A 336 7.26 20.71 9.16
CA ARG A 336 6.70 22.07 9.11
C ARG A 336 6.68 22.68 10.49
N ALA A 337 6.86 23.98 10.57
CA ALA A 337 6.70 24.71 11.83
C ALA A 337 5.34 24.37 12.47
N GLY A 338 5.33 24.11 13.76
CA GLY A 338 4.12 23.68 14.48
C GLY A 338 3.70 22.24 14.27
N ASN A 339 4.52 21.39 13.62
CA ASN A 339 4.25 19.98 13.35
C ASN A 339 2.91 19.73 12.61
N VAL A 340 2.53 20.67 11.75
CA VAL A 340 1.27 20.61 10.99
C VAL A 340 1.39 19.76 9.72
N GLY A 341 0.28 19.18 9.30
CA GLY A 341 0.18 18.40 8.06
C GLY A 341 0.08 19.24 6.80
N TYR A 342 0.08 18.56 5.64
CA TYR A 342 -0.32 19.14 4.37
C TYR A 342 -1.52 18.33 3.84
N PRO A 343 -2.74 18.75 4.19
CA PRO A 343 -3.94 17.98 3.94
C PRO A 343 -4.39 18.05 2.48
N ILE A 344 -4.60 16.88 1.89
CA ILE A 344 -5.12 16.72 0.54
C ILE A 344 -6.27 15.70 0.56
N ARG A 345 -7.30 15.93 -0.27
CA ARG A 345 -8.25 14.90 -0.71
C ARG A 345 -8.27 14.87 -2.22
N ALA A 346 -8.45 13.68 -2.77
CA ALA A 346 -8.41 13.47 -4.21
C ALA A 346 -9.45 12.45 -4.67
N ILE A 347 -9.90 12.64 -5.90
CA ILE A 347 -10.67 11.66 -6.66
C ILE A 347 -9.93 11.35 -7.95
N ARG A 348 -9.81 10.07 -8.28
CA ARG A 348 -9.16 9.56 -9.48
C ARG A 348 -10.13 8.70 -10.29
N THR A 349 -10.43 9.13 -11.51
CA THR A 349 -11.21 8.41 -12.51
C THR A 349 -10.29 7.90 -13.63
N SER A 350 -10.78 7.16 -14.59
CA SER A 350 -9.98 6.73 -15.75
C SER A 350 -9.34 7.92 -16.51
N GLN A 351 -10.05 9.05 -16.59
CA GLN A 351 -9.64 10.21 -17.39
C GLN A 351 -9.03 11.33 -16.56
N PHE A 352 -9.46 11.53 -15.31
CA PHE A 352 -9.07 12.70 -14.52
C PHE A 352 -8.50 12.34 -13.15
N LEU A 353 -7.57 13.17 -12.69
CA LEU A 353 -7.18 13.29 -11.31
C LEU A 353 -7.52 14.70 -10.82
N TYR A 354 -8.39 14.82 -9.82
CA TYR A 354 -8.71 16.07 -9.15
C TYR A 354 -8.24 16.03 -7.70
N LEU A 355 -7.53 17.09 -7.29
CA LEU A 355 -7.02 17.23 -5.92
C LEU A 355 -7.53 18.54 -5.31
N ARG A 356 -7.86 18.49 -4.02
CA ARG A 356 -8.17 19.64 -3.18
C ARG A 356 -7.13 19.77 -2.09
N ASN A 357 -6.37 20.85 -2.11
CA ASN A 357 -5.38 21.23 -1.12
C ASN A 357 -6.03 22.14 -0.09
N PHE A 358 -6.21 21.68 1.16
CA PHE A 358 -6.94 22.43 2.19
C PHE A 358 -6.10 23.55 2.82
N GLU A 359 -4.78 23.45 2.73
CA GLU A 359 -3.83 24.41 3.27
C GLU A 359 -2.79 24.84 2.22
N PRO A 360 -3.22 25.51 1.13
CA PRO A 360 -2.36 25.83 -0.01
C PRO A 360 -1.20 26.78 0.33
N ASN A 361 -1.29 27.47 1.46
CA ASN A 361 -0.22 28.36 1.95
C ASN A 361 0.93 27.61 2.62
N ARG A 362 0.76 26.33 3.00
CA ARG A 362 1.82 25.48 3.54
C ARG A 362 2.69 24.92 2.41
N TRP A 363 3.90 24.53 2.73
CA TRP A 363 4.79 23.85 1.77
C TRP A 363 4.44 22.37 1.66
N PRO A 364 4.12 21.83 0.46
CA PRO A 364 3.61 20.46 0.31
C PRO A 364 4.63 19.38 0.68
N ALA A 365 5.91 19.66 0.46
CA ALA A 365 7.00 18.73 0.76
C ALA A 365 7.72 19.00 2.10
N GLY A 366 7.17 19.87 2.95
CA GLY A 366 7.83 20.38 4.15
C GLY A 366 8.49 21.73 3.92
N ASP A 367 8.79 22.44 5.00
CA ASP A 367 9.38 23.77 4.92
C ASP A 367 10.78 23.76 4.28
N PRO A 368 11.12 24.83 3.50
CA PRO A 368 12.46 25.00 2.99
C PRO A 368 13.47 25.23 4.15
N PRO A 369 14.76 24.94 3.93
CA PRO A 369 15.34 24.39 2.71
C PRO A 369 15.30 22.86 2.63
N LEU A 370 14.75 22.17 3.65
CA LEU A 370 14.88 20.72 3.81
C LEU A 370 13.86 19.93 3.00
N TYR A 371 12.62 20.43 2.83
CA TYR A 371 11.54 19.71 2.12
C TYR A 371 11.42 18.25 2.60
N GLY A 372 11.34 18.05 3.91
CA GLY A 372 11.59 16.76 4.57
C GLY A 372 10.52 15.69 4.40
N ASP A 373 9.33 15.98 3.81
CA ASP A 373 8.34 14.95 3.47
C ASP A 373 8.78 14.08 2.30
N VAL A 374 9.67 14.61 1.47
CA VAL A 374 10.24 13.88 0.35
C VAL A 374 11.60 13.39 0.80
N ASP A 375 11.73 12.06 0.96
CA ASP A 375 12.99 11.45 1.32
C ASP A 375 13.52 11.99 2.67
N GLU A 376 12.98 11.46 3.76
CA GLU A 376 13.19 11.92 5.16
C GLU A 376 14.66 12.00 5.57
N HIS A 377 15.52 11.23 4.93
CA HIS A 377 16.95 11.20 5.22
C HIS A 377 17.70 12.16 4.32
N LEU A 378 17.66 13.44 4.72
CA LEU A 378 18.52 14.49 4.16
C LEU A 378 19.98 14.37 4.61
N SER A 379 20.54 13.19 4.70
CA SER A 379 21.99 13.15 4.62
C SER A 379 22.38 13.46 3.17
N ILE A 380 23.43 14.20 3.00
CA ILE A 380 24.11 14.46 1.71
C ILE A 380 24.27 13.16 0.89
N ASP A 381 24.23 12.02 1.58
CA ASP A 381 24.39 10.69 1.04
C ASP A 381 23.10 9.91 0.76
N GLY A 382 21.92 10.45 1.10
CA GLY A 382 20.68 9.67 1.15
C GLY A 382 19.85 9.62 -0.13
N SER A 383 19.79 10.70 -0.92
CA SER A 383 18.90 10.81 -2.07
C SER A 383 19.50 11.61 -3.24
N PRO A 384 20.24 10.94 -4.14
CA PRO A 384 20.80 11.58 -5.33
C PRO A 384 19.74 12.31 -6.16
N SER A 385 18.54 11.75 -6.29
CA SER A 385 17.46 12.35 -7.08
C SER A 385 16.91 13.62 -6.46
N LYS A 386 16.74 13.68 -5.13
CA LYS A 386 16.32 14.90 -4.44
C LYS A 386 17.38 15.97 -4.50
N GLN A 387 18.65 15.60 -4.27
CA GLN A 387 19.79 16.52 -4.38
C GLN A 387 19.86 17.15 -5.77
N ALA A 388 19.73 16.34 -6.83
CA ALA A 388 19.76 16.84 -8.21
C ALA A 388 18.69 17.89 -8.49
N VAL A 389 17.54 17.85 -7.79
CA VAL A 389 16.48 18.85 -7.94
C VAL A 389 16.69 20.05 -7.00
N VAL A 390 17.11 19.84 -5.74
CA VAL A 390 17.24 20.91 -4.74
C VAL A 390 18.46 21.80 -5.03
N GLU A 391 19.63 21.20 -5.29
CA GLU A 391 20.89 21.93 -5.51
C GLU A 391 20.92 22.68 -6.84
N HIS A 392 20.11 22.29 -7.80
CA HIS A 392 20.06 22.88 -9.13
C HIS A 392 18.73 23.55 -9.46
N GLY A 393 17.89 23.78 -8.45
CA GLY A 393 16.56 24.35 -8.64
C GLY A 393 16.52 25.78 -9.21
N ASP A 394 17.64 26.49 -9.19
CA ASP A 394 17.84 27.80 -9.83
C ASP A 394 18.17 27.71 -11.32
N LYS A 395 18.70 26.57 -11.79
CA LYS A 395 19.02 26.36 -13.21
C LYS A 395 17.75 26.27 -14.04
N ALA A 396 17.77 26.86 -15.23
CA ALA A 396 16.58 26.98 -16.09
C ALA A 396 15.93 25.65 -16.45
N ASP A 397 16.71 24.60 -16.66
CA ASP A 397 16.27 23.25 -16.98
C ASP A 397 15.69 22.49 -15.77
N VAL A 398 16.15 22.81 -14.55
CA VAL A 398 15.69 22.14 -13.30
C VAL A 398 14.61 22.95 -12.58
N LYS A 399 14.53 24.26 -12.78
CA LYS A 399 13.56 25.15 -12.11
C LYS A 399 12.12 24.67 -12.18
N ARG A 400 11.69 24.17 -13.35
CA ARG A 400 10.36 23.60 -13.53
C ARG A 400 10.18 22.33 -12.70
N LEU A 401 11.20 21.46 -12.66
CA LEU A 401 11.17 20.20 -11.90
C LEU A 401 11.17 20.47 -10.40
N PHE A 402 11.95 21.46 -9.96
CA PHE A 402 11.89 21.95 -8.58
C PHE A 402 10.48 22.42 -8.20
N ALA A 403 9.82 23.19 -9.06
CA ALA A 403 8.47 23.65 -8.82
C ALA A 403 7.47 22.48 -8.71
N PHE A 404 7.59 21.46 -9.55
CA PHE A 404 6.77 20.24 -9.45
C PHE A 404 6.95 19.48 -8.16
N ALA A 405 8.15 19.41 -7.63
CA ALA A 405 8.46 18.67 -6.41
C ALA A 405 8.10 19.45 -5.13
N PHE A 406 8.42 20.76 -5.08
CA PHE A 406 8.53 21.48 -3.83
C PHE A 406 7.71 22.76 -3.72
N ALA A 407 7.34 23.43 -4.84
CA ALA A 407 6.59 24.68 -4.77
C ALA A 407 5.20 24.51 -4.15
N LYS A 408 4.69 25.58 -3.55
CA LYS A 408 3.31 25.63 -3.02
C LYS A 408 2.30 25.31 -4.12
N ARG A 409 1.21 24.67 -3.76
CA ARG A 409 0.15 24.25 -4.68
C ARG A 409 -1.05 25.19 -4.61
N PRO A 410 -1.80 25.36 -5.70
CA PRO A 410 -3.10 26.02 -5.63
C PRO A 410 -4.08 25.20 -4.78
N ALA A 411 -5.20 25.80 -4.39
CA ALA A 411 -6.24 25.12 -3.61
C ALA A 411 -6.84 23.91 -4.37
N GLU A 412 -6.87 23.99 -5.71
CA GLU A 412 -7.39 22.92 -6.56
C GLU A 412 -6.41 22.60 -7.68
N GLU A 413 -6.28 21.31 -7.97
CA GLU A 413 -5.53 20.82 -9.12
C GLU A 413 -6.41 19.84 -9.91
N LEU A 414 -6.33 19.90 -11.24
CA LEU A 414 -7.00 18.99 -12.15
C LEU A 414 -6.02 18.57 -13.25
N TYR A 415 -5.94 17.28 -13.51
CA TYR A 415 -5.09 16.69 -14.55
C TYR A 415 -5.93 15.84 -15.48
N ASP A 416 -5.84 16.11 -16.80
CA ASP A 416 -6.43 15.28 -17.86
C ASP A 416 -5.42 14.21 -18.28
N LEU A 417 -5.64 12.99 -17.82
CA LEU A 417 -4.71 11.87 -17.97
C LEU A 417 -4.67 11.28 -19.36
N GLY A 418 -5.67 11.58 -20.18
CA GLY A 418 -5.65 11.23 -21.60
C GLY A 418 -4.62 12.04 -22.37
N GLN A 419 -4.38 13.27 -21.94
CA GLN A 419 -3.40 14.18 -22.57
C GLN A 419 -2.08 14.23 -21.78
N ASP A 420 -2.13 14.06 -20.46
CA ASP A 420 -1.01 14.21 -19.54
C ASP A 420 -0.95 13.06 -18.53
N PRO A 421 -0.50 11.88 -18.94
CA PRO A 421 -0.45 10.68 -18.06
C PRO A 421 0.57 10.81 -16.90
N TRP A 422 1.41 11.86 -16.92
CA TRP A 422 2.39 12.15 -15.87
C TRP A 422 1.97 13.27 -14.92
N GLN A 423 0.78 13.87 -15.15
CA GLN A 423 0.21 14.90 -14.27
C GLN A 423 1.13 16.13 -14.13
N MET A 424 1.65 16.61 -15.26
CA MET A 424 2.60 17.73 -15.32
C MET A 424 1.91 19.08 -15.53
N THR A 425 0.66 19.09 -16.02
CA THR A 425 -0.08 20.30 -16.39
C THR A 425 -1.38 20.39 -15.63
N ASN A 426 -1.46 21.32 -14.66
CA ASN A 426 -2.70 21.59 -13.95
C ASN A 426 -3.64 22.42 -14.85
N VAL A 427 -4.77 21.84 -15.23
CA VAL A 427 -5.79 22.45 -16.09
C VAL A 427 -7.00 22.98 -15.31
N ALA A 428 -6.93 23.06 -13.98
CA ALA A 428 -8.04 23.46 -13.11
C ALA A 428 -8.61 24.88 -13.38
N THR A 429 -7.82 25.77 -14.02
CA THR A 429 -8.24 27.14 -14.36
C THR A 429 -8.68 27.30 -15.81
N GLU A 430 -8.57 26.26 -16.64
CA GLU A 430 -8.98 26.32 -18.04
C GLU A 430 -10.52 26.20 -18.15
N SER A 431 -11.14 27.12 -18.87
CA SER A 431 -12.60 27.23 -19.00
C SER A 431 -13.27 25.95 -19.53
N ARG A 432 -12.60 25.23 -20.44
CA ARG A 432 -13.10 23.97 -21.01
C ARG A 432 -13.27 22.84 -19.98
N TYR A 433 -12.64 22.93 -18.80
CA TYR A 433 -12.73 21.95 -17.74
C TYR A 433 -13.60 22.40 -16.55
N THR A 434 -14.25 23.55 -16.62
CA THR A 434 -15.04 24.11 -15.50
C THR A 434 -16.12 23.13 -15.01
N GLU A 435 -16.91 22.55 -15.94
CA GLU A 435 -17.96 21.59 -15.59
C GLU A 435 -17.39 20.28 -15.02
N THR A 436 -16.35 19.74 -15.65
CA THR A 436 -15.67 18.53 -15.17
C THR A 436 -15.12 18.73 -13.75
N LYS A 437 -14.43 19.85 -13.50
CA LYS A 437 -13.91 20.19 -12.18
C LYS A 437 -15.04 20.29 -11.14
N ALA A 438 -16.12 21.00 -11.46
CA ALA A 438 -17.26 21.13 -10.56
C ALA A 438 -17.92 19.79 -10.21
N LYS A 439 -18.05 18.89 -11.20
CA LYS A 439 -18.55 17.53 -10.98
C LYS A 439 -17.67 16.72 -10.05
N LEU A 440 -16.34 16.70 -10.31
CA LEU A 440 -15.39 15.94 -9.48
C LEU A 440 -15.29 16.51 -8.06
N HIS A 441 -15.36 17.83 -7.91
CA HIS A 441 -15.45 18.51 -6.61
C HIS A 441 -16.67 18.03 -5.82
N ALA A 442 -17.86 18.08 -6.42
CA ALA A 442 -19.10 17.66 -5.77
C ALA A 442 -19.11 16.16 -5.41
N GLU A 443 -18.52 15.30 -6.26
CA GLU A 443 -18.37 13.87 -5.97
C GLU A 443 -17.43 13.64 -4.79
N LEU A 444 -16.31 14.36 -4.74
CA LEU A 444 -15.37 14.28 -3.64
C LEU A 444 -16.01 14.73 -2.31
N ASP A 445 -16.71 15.86 -2.30
CA ASP A 445 -17.40 16.37 -1.12
C ASP A 445 -18.45 15.37 -0.60
N ARG A 446 -19.25 14.79 -1.51
CA ARG A 446 -20.24 13.77 -1.16
C ARG A 446 -19.55 12.56 -0.49
N TYR A 447 -18.48 12.05 -1.08
CA TYR A 447 -17.75 10.90 -0.52
C TYR A 447 -17.14 11.21 0.85
N MET A 448 -16.56 12.40 1.03
CA MET A 448 -16.04 12.85 2.31
C MET A 448 -17.14 12.89 3.40
N ILE A 449 -18.36 13.36 3.05
CA ILE A 449 -19.51 13.38 3.96
C ILE A 449 -19.96 11.95 4.30
N GLU A 450 -20.16 11.10 3.30
CA GLU A 450 -20.61 9.71 3.44
C GLU A 450 -19.64 8.89 4.28
N THR A 451 -18.34 9.10 4.11
CA THR A 451 -17.28 8.40 4.86
C THR A 451 -16.87 9.10 6.15
N LYS A 452 -17.61 10.15 6.56
CA LYS A 452 -17.39 10.87 7.83
C LYS A 452 -16.00 11.48 7.96
N ASP A 453 -15.46 12.04 6.88
CA ASP A 453 -14.21 12.77 6.94
C ASP A 453 -14.37 14.03 7.83
N GLN A 454 -13.47 14.19 8.79
CA GLN A 454 -13.50 15.33 9.71
C GLN A 454 -13.38 16.68 9.00
N ARG A 455 -12.72 16.72 7.82
CA ARG A 455 -12.61 17.94 7.01
C ARG A 455 -13.94 18.35 6.40
N ALA A 456 -14.80 17.41 6.03
CA ALA A 456 -16.14 17.71 5.54
C ALA A 456 -17.04 18.33 6.62
N SER A 457 -16.78 18.08 7.91
CA SER A 457 -17.53 18.63 9.04
C SER A 457 -16.88 19.88 9.68
N GLY A 458 -15.85 20.46 9.06
CA GLY A 458 -15.12 21.62 9.61
C GLY A 458 -14.15 21.29 10.76
N LYS A 459 -13.98 20.02 11.10
CA LYS A 459 -13.11 19.56 12.19
C LYS A 459 -11.71 19.17 11.74
N GLY A 460 -11.28 19.57 10.56
CA GLY A 460 -9.99 19.18 9.97
C GLY A 460 -8.76 19.59 10.78
N ALA A 461 -8.86 20.62 11.64
CA ALA A 461 -7.77 21.02 12.53
C ALA A 461 -7.37 19.94 13.56
N GLU A 462 -8.26 18.96 13.83
CA GLU A 462 -7.94 17.86 14.75
C GLU A 462 -6.77 16.99 14.23
N PHE A 463 -6.60 16.85 12.91
CA PHE A 463 -5.49 16.08 12.35
C PHE A 463 -4.11 16.66 12.72
N ASP A 464 -3.98 17.98 12.87
CA ASP A 464 -2.75 18.61 13.29
C ASP A 464 -2.48 18.45 14.81
N ARG A 465 -3.51 18.11 15.60
CA ARG A 465 -3.42 17.89 17.05
C ARG A 465 -3.12 16.46 17.46
N TYR A 466 -3.28 15.49 16.55
CA TYR A 466 -2.98 14.10 16.83
C TYR A 466 -1.50 13.88 17.14
N TYR A 467 -1.23 12.91 18.01
CA TYR A 467 0.13 12.61 18.46
C TYR A 467 1.08 12.34 17.31
N TYR A 468 2.30 12.80 17.50
CA TYR A 468 3.45 12.41 16.71
C TYR A 468 4.42 11.68 17.65
N VAL A 469 4.63 10.40 17.41
CA VAL A 469 5.54 9.57 18.20
C VAL A 469 6.96 9.92 17.79
N THR A 470 7.76 10.42 18.75
CA THR A 470 9.20 10.57 18.52
C THR A 470 9.89 9.22 18.63
N GLY A 471 11.09 9.06 18.03
CA GLY A 471 11.86 7.80 18.06
C GLY A 471 12.12 7.24 19.47
N ASP A 472 11.94 8.03 20.51
CA ASP A 472 12.09 7.67 21.91
C ASP A 472 10.81 7.11 22.55
N GLY A 473 9.72 6.97 21.79
CA GLY A 473 8.43 6.49 22.29
C GLY A 473 7.73 7.42 23.28
N ALA A 474 8.24 8.60 23.49
CA ALA A 474 7.73 9.57 24.46
C ALA A 474 6.61 10.41 23.85
N GLY A 475 5.40 9.88 23.76
CA GLY A 475 4.18 10.50 23.25
C GLY A 475 3.85 11.91 23.77
N LYS A 476 4.65 12.90 23.44
CA LYS A 476 4.31 14.29 23.59
C LYS A 476 3.93 14.85 22.23
N PRO A 477 2.92 15.74 22.14
CA PRO A 477 2.77 16.62 20.99
C PRO A 477 4.11 17.33 20.83
N VAL A 478 4.84 17.09 19.75
CA VAL A 478 6.14 17.74 19.57
C VAL A 478 5.83 19.19 19.22
N GLU A 479 5.99 20.09 20.18
CA GLU A 479 6.36 21.46 19.85
C GLU A 479 7.57 21.36 18.92
N ALA A 480 7.53 22.05 17.78
CA ALA A 480 8.53 21.96 16.74
C ALA A 480 9.94 21.90 17.33
N ALA A 481 10.51 20.71 17.44
CA ALA A 481 11.88 20.56 17.93
C ALA A 481 12.78 21.43 17.06
N PRO A 482 13.68 22.21 17.63
CA PRO A 482 14.61 23.00 16.86
C PRO A 482 15.38 22.02 15.96
N ARG A 483 15.18 22.16 14.67
CA ARG A 483 15.84 21.30 13.67
C ARG A 483 17.33 21.36 13.93
N ASN A 484 17.94 20.23 14.26
CA ASN A 484 19.39 20.13 14.27
C ASN A 484 19.87 20.56 12.88
N ARG A 485 20.36 21.80 12.81
CA ARG A 485 21.05 22.28 11.62
C ARG A 485 22.19 21.32 11.40
N ALA A 486 22.21 20.65 10.26
CA ALA A 486 23.43 20.02 9.80
C ALA A 486 24.54 21.06 9.95
N LYS A 487 25.57 20.73 10.71
CA LYS A 487 26.76 21.57 10.77
C LYS A 487 27.35 21.64 9.36
N PRO A 488 27.88 22.80 8.99
CA PRO A 488 28.40 23.06 7.67
C PRO A 488 29.48 22.11 7.24
#